data_20f4db399a2ddc2138f67eabb838db93
#
_entry.id   20f4db399a2ddc2138f67eabb838db93
#
_cell.length_a   1.000
_cell.length_b   1.000
_cell.length_c   1.000
_cell.angle_alpha   90.00
_cell.angle_beta   90.00
_cell.angle_gamma   90.00
#
_symmetry.space_group_name_H-M   'P 1'
#
loop_
_entity.id
_entity.type
_entity.pdbx_description
1 polymer ?
#
loop_
_entity_poly.entity_id
_entity_poly.type
_entity_poly.pdbx_seq_one_letter_code
_entity_poly.pdbx_strand_id
1 'polypeptide(L)'
;VKQDLDYTDHIQTFYNPDRGFYVPQVIHFKPNGASANPWSRFLHLRAEISEFSSNAVWDTCATCHGTTQDLTTAMLDSLKAFLNKIREKNGTVVLRFCYDPWFEGKTNMEPEQEVILKHVRQLSKIYSEYDDVITFVELGMYGPYGENHSSKIATAENSGYALREMILNTSKNVDIGARTAPVVARAFGFSPATIVDTLSKEPLELGDTLAWNYGVSFDINHPYFKQKADSIGEDIFRVGLFNDGYLGTEYDYGTWGADCKTSICRDRGTDWLEKYGKHVPYGGEALTTASGYKKINTPAFLAYEGFRTHTSYLNIQWNYNLINEWKVTPFNPRHDIDSAYKSYERNDTLFNSGFKYIEDHLGYRYVLKESNMFDSLGTGSLLKIKLKIQNVGFGNMTKKRPVTIMLRSHQMIDSSFTLKDKTIDTLVYAKRLELKLENDFDPQTIYSRTMTKDTIVTFDGTNEFEIATKLPENLPDDSYDVFLRISQYGNWPNDKNYSTIRFANDSTYFDNVTGANFIGSFVLSKKAPVISGIPKEKISQSNFKFYIHDKNLYINDATSIEIFDIKGVLLHSQKLSLMQSVIALNAFPKGLLVIKIYNQNKSFSQIIRNQ
;
A
#
# COMPACT_ATOMS: atom_id res chain seq x y z
N VAL A 1 -23.06 -6.15 21.59
CA VAL A 1 -24.25 -6.13 20.72
C VAL A 1 -23.88 -5.56 19.37
N LYS A 2 -24.45 -6.10 18.29
CA LYS A 2 -24.28 -5.56 16.95
C LYS A 2 -24.96 -4.19 16.86
N GLN A 3 -24.24 -3.20 16.38
CA GLN A 3 -24.78 -1.86 16.18
C GLN A 3 -25.75 -1.84 14.98
N ASP A 4 -26.81 -1.06 15.07
CA ASP A 4 -27.82 -0.90 14.01
C ASP A 4 -27.36 0.19 13.04
N LEU A 5 -26.59 -0.21 12.02
CA LEU A 5 -26.03 0.68 11.00
C LEU A 5 -26.33 0.15 9.60
N ASP A 6 -26.32 1.04 8.63
CA ASP A 6 -26.27 0.65 7.22
C ASP A 6 -24.82 0.23 6.85
N TYR A 7 -24.62 -1.06 6.68
CA TYR A 7 -23.34 -1.66 6.36
C TYR A 7 -23.07 -1.78 4.85
N THR A 8 -23.82 -1.08 4.02
CA THR A 8 -23.63 -1.12 2.56
C THR A 8 -22.57 -0.14 2.08
N ASP A 9 -21.95 -0.46 0.96
CA ASP A 9 -21.10 0.47 0.24
C ASP A 9 -21.98 1.45 -0.54
N HIS A 10 -21.81 2.75 -0.29
CA HIS A 10 -22.48 3.82 -1.00
C HIS A 10 -21.62 4.32 -2.16
N ILE A 11 -22.27 4.52 -3.34
CA ILE A 11 -21.60 5.01 -4.55
C ILE A 11 -21.29 6.50 -4.39
N GLN A 12 -20.19 6.80 -3.73
CA GLN A 12 -19.72 8.16 -3.57
C GLN A 12 -18.27 8.27 -3.99
N THR A 13 -17.95 9.28 -4.77
CA THR A 13 -16.57 9.67 -5.01
C THR A 13 -16.10 10.55 -3.86
N PHE A 14 -15.04 10.13 -3.20
CA PHE A 14 -14.37 10.90 -2.16
C PHE A 14 -12.86 10.65 -2.24
N TYR A 15 -12.11 11.60 -1.74
CA TYR A 15 -10.67 11.48 -1.66
C TYR A 15 -10.26 10.62 -0.46
N ASN A 16 -9.38 9.67 -0.71
CA ASN A 16 -8.50 9.07 0.28
C ASN A 16 -7.06 9.17 -0.25
N PRO A 17 -6.05 9.30 0.59
CA PRO A 17 -4.66 9.42 0.15
C PRO A 17 -4.14 8.14 -0.52
N ASP A 18 -3.08 8.28 -1.29
CA ASP A 18 -2.28 7.20 -1.88
C ASP A 18 -3.04 6.30 -2.87
N ARG A 19 -4.17 6.76 -3.43
CA ARG A 19 -5.00 5.96 -4.32
C ARG A 19 -5.79 6.77 -5.34
N GLY A 20 -6.21 6.08 -6.40
CA GLY A 20 -7.15 6.64 -7.38
C GLY A 20 -6.49 7.19 -8.63
N PHE A 21 -7.22 7.98 -9.38
CA PHE A 21 -6.65 8.68 -10.53
C PHE A 21 -5.83 9.87 -10.08
N TYR A 22 -4.56 9.94 -10.48
CA TYR A 22 -3.71 11.08 -10.23
C TYR A 22 -3.76 12.12 -11.36
N VAL A 23 -3.49 13.37 -11.02
CA VAL A 23 -3.26 14.44 -12.00
C VAL A 23 -1.76 14.55 -12.25
N PRO A 24 -1.27 14.41 -13.49
CA PRO A 24 0.14 14.62 -13.77
C PRO A 24 0.51 16.09 -13.69
N GLN A 25 1.64 16.39 -13.05
CA GLN A 25 2.23 17.72 -12.97
C GLN A 25 3.72 17.65 -13.28
N VAL A 26 4.19 18.60 -14.07
CA VAL A 26 5.60 18.72 -14.43
C VAL A 26 6.17 19.97 -13.79
N ILE A 27 7.36 19.86 -13.19
CA ILE A 27 8.12 21.00 -12.68
C ILE A 27 9.56 20.88 -13.17
N HIS A 28 10.03 21.92 -13.84
CA HIS A 28 11.42 22.04 -14.23
C HIS A 28 12.22 22.68 -13.10
N PHE A 29 13.01 21.87 -12.41
CA PHE A 29 13.89 22.31 -11.33
C PHE A 29 15.26 22.75 -11.86
N LYS A 30 15.60 24.00 -11.59
CA LYS A 30 16.85 24.62 -12.00
C LYS A 30 17.84 24.74 -10.83
N PRO A 31 19.12 25.00 -11.08
CA PRO A 31 20.09 25.23 -10.01
C PRO A 31 19.71 26.35 -9.03
N ASN A 32 18.96 27.34 -9.48
CA ASN A 32 18.44 28.44 -8.64
C ASN A 32 17.05 28.17 -8.07
N GLY A 33 16.54 26.93 -8.21
CA GLY A 33 15.26 26.51 -7.70
C GLY A 33 14.11 26.59 -8.69
N ALA A 34 12.92 26.30 -8.19
CA ALA A 34 11.64 26.42 -8.89
C ALA A 34 10.54 26.81 -7.91
N SER A 35 9.45 27.39 -8.43
CA SER A 35 8.26 27.67 -7.62
C SER A 35 7.02 27.17 -8.35
N ALA A 36 6.23 26.35 -7.66
CA ALA A 36 4.98 25.84 -8.17
C ALA A 36 3.97 25.62 -7.05
N ASN A 37 2.70 25.44 -7.41
CA ASN A 37 1.63 25.03 -6.52
C ASN A 37 1.09 23.69 -6.98
N PRO A 38 0.69 22.77 -6.06
CA PRO A 38 0.08 21.52 -6.43
C PRO A 38 -1.26 21.73 -7.14
N TRP A 39 -1.49 21.03 -8.24
CA TRP A 39 -2.73 21.14 -9.01
C TRP A 39 -3.87 20.30 -8.42
N SER A 40 -3.53 19.25 -7.69
CA SER A 40 -4.49 18.32 -7.10
C SER A 40 -4.05 17.87 -5.71
N ARG A 41 -4.95 17.19 -4.98
CA ARG A 41 -4.63 16.48 -3.72
C ARG A 41 -3.90 15.16 -3.95
N PHE A 42 -4.11 14.52 -5.10
CA PHE A 42 -3.32 13.36 -5.51
C PHE A 42 -2.71 13.62 -6.88
N LEU A 43 -1.42 13.67 -6.96
CA LEU A 43 -0.71 14.01 -8.18
C LEU A 43 0.53 13.13 -8.40
N HIS A 44 0.94 13.06 -9.64
CA HIS A 44 2.24 12.52 -10.04
C HIS A 44 3.13 13.70 -10.46
N LEU A 45 4.22 13.90 -9.74
CA LEU A 45 5.21 14.91 -10.08
C LEU A 45 6.32 14.29 -10.92
N ARG A 46 6.40 14.68 -12.19
CA ARG A 46 7.61 14.52 -12.98
C ARG A 46 8.51 15.74 -12.76
N ALA A 47 9.56 15.55 -11.99
CA ALA A 47 10.55 16.57 -11.67
C ALA A 47 11.69 16.51 -12.71
N GLU A 48 11.77 17.52 -13.55
CA GLU A 48 12.76 17.61 -14.61
C GLU A 48 14.01 18.33 -14.07
N ILE A 49 15.16 17.67 -14.18
CA ILE A 49 16.46 18.14 -13.67
C ILE A 49 17.53 18.17 -14.78
N SER A 50 17.12 18.40 -16.03
CA SER A 50 18.02 18.40 -17.18
C SER A 50 19.18 19.41 -17.04
N GLU A 51 19.00 20.53 -16.35
CA GLU A 51 20.08 21.49 -16.13
C GLU A 51 21.22 21.01 -15.20
N PHE A 52 21.04 19.86 -14.55
CA PHE A 52 22.08 19.19 -13.76
C PHE A 52 22.88 18.14 -14.55
N SER A 53 22.75 18.15 -15.88
CA SER A 53 23.53 17.33 -16.79
C SER A 53 24.12 18.17 -17.93
N SER A 54 25.44 18.12 -18.10
CA SER A 54 26.11 18.75 -19.25
C SER A 54 25.83 18.02 -20.58
N ASN A 55 25.24 16.80 -20.53
CA ASN A 55 24.85 16.04 -21.71
C ASN A 55 23.45 16.40 -22.22
N ALA A 56 22.63 17.07 -21.39
CA ALA A 56 21.28 17.45 -21.77
C ALA A 56 21.29 18.61 -22.78
N VAL A 57 20.59 18.42 -23.89
CA VAL A 57 20.48 19.42 -25.00
C VAL A 57 19.02 19.79 -25.16
N TRP A 58 18.74 21.12 -25.21
CA TRP A 58 17.39 21.65 -25.40
C TRP A 58 17.04 21.81 -26.88
N ASP A 59 15.79 21.58 -27.24
CA ASP A 59 15.28 21.71 -28.60
C ASP A 59 15.48 23.10 -29.20
N THR A 60 15.21 24.10 -28.39
CA THR A 60 15.31 25.51 -28.81
C THR A 60 16.73 25.98 -28.89
N CYS A 61 17.71 25.18 -28.44
CA CYS A 61 19.12 25.53 -28.45
C CYS A 61 20.00 24.27 -28.46
N ALA A 62 20.43 23.82 -29.64
CA ALA A 62 21.26 22.62 -29.80
C ALA A 62 22.62 22.67 -29.09
N THR A 63 23.08 23.86 -28.69
CA THR A 63 24.34 24.06 -27.96
C THR A 63 24.14 24.40 -26.49
N CYS A 64 22.89 24.51 -26.03
CA CYS A 64 22.60 24.78 -24.63
C CYS A 64 22.65 23.47 -23.84
N HIS A 65 23.49 23.44 -22.82
CA HIS A 65 23.65 22.33 -21.91
C HIS A 65 23.49 22.79 -20.47
N GLY A 66 23.05 21.89 -19.61
CA GLY A 66 23.18 22.07 -18.18
C GLY A 66 24.64 22.01 -17.74
N THR A 67 24.85 22.12 -16.47
CA THR A 67 26.17 21.91 -15.84
C THR A 67 26.09 20.72 -14.94
N THR A 68 26.91 19.71 -15.21
CA THR A 68 27.00 18.54 -14.32
C THR A 68 27.53 18.98 -12.96
N GLN A 69 26.67 18.96 -11.96
CA GLN A 69 26.95 19.39 -10.59
C GLN A 69 25.99 18.68 -9.62
N ASP A 70 26.27 18.79 -8.33
CA ASP A 70 25.34 18.36 -7.30
C ASP A 70 24.00 19.12 -7.39
N LEU A 71 22.92 18.48 -6.95
CA LEU A 71 21.67 19.20 -6.75
C LEU A 71 21.90 20.30 -5.70
N THR A 72 21.61 21.53 -6.10
CA THR A 72 21.86 22.70 -5.27
C THR A 72 20.90 22.78 -4.09
N THR A 73 21.30 23.47 -3.03
CA THR A 73 20.43 23.74 -1.89
C THR A 73 19.13 24.44 -2.32
N ALA A 74 19.23 25.41 -3.26
CA ALA A 74 18.06 26.14 -3.77
C ALA A 74 17.06 25.22 -4.48
N MET A 75 17.55 24.26 -5.26
CA MET A 75 16.70 23.24 -5.88
C MET A 75 16.04 22.34 -4.83
N LEU A 76 16.83 21.81 -3.89
CA LEU A 76 16.33 20.91 -2.84
C LEU A 76 15.31 21.60 -1.93
N ASP A 77 15.54 22.87 -1.57
CA ASP A 77 14.60 23.68 -0.78
C ASP A 77 13.30 23.96 -1.56
N SER A 78 13.40 24.16 -2.89
CA SER A 78 12.22 24.31 -3.75
C SER A 78 11.36 23.04 -3.77
N LEU A 79 11.99 21.86 -3.83
CA LEU A 79 11.28 20.57 -3.73
C LEU A 79 10.59 20.44 -2.37
N LYS A 80 11.28 20.72 -1.27
CA LYS A 80 10.70 20.70 0.09
C LYS A 80 9.53 21.68 0.21
N ALA A 81 9.66 22.89 -0.33
CA ALA A 81 8.58 23.88 -0.34
C ALA A 81 7.34 23.36 -1.10
N PHE A 82 7.54 22.68 -2.22
CA PHE A 82 6.44 22.07 -2.97
C PHE A 82 5.78 20.92 -2.18
N LEU A 83 6.56 20.05 -1.56
CA LEU A 83 6.04 18.96 -0.72
C LEU A 83 5.27 19.48 0.51
N ASN A 84 5.71 20.57 1.12
CA ASN A 84 4.96 21.26 2.18
C ASN A 84 3.61 21.78 1.69
N LYS A 85 3.55 22.37 0.49
CA LYS A 85 2.27 22.81 -0.10
C LYS A 85 1.31 21.64 -0.38
N ILE A 86 1.84 20.46 -0.75
CA ILE A 86 1.02 19.24 -0.87
C ILE A 86 0.44 18.87 0.48
N ARG A 87 1.26 18.86 1.54
CA ARG A 87 0.81 18.58 2.92
C ARG A 87 -0.24 19.57 3.38
N GLU A 88 -0.07 20.87 3.13
CA GLU A 88 -1.06 21.92 3.43
C GLU A 88 -2.38 21.71 2.68
N LYS A 89 -2.31 21.14 1.48
CA LYS A 89 -3.48 20.77 0.66
C LYS A 89 -4.13 19.45 1.08
N ASN A 90 -3.58 18.77 2.07
CA ASN A 90 -3.94 17.42 2.49
C ASN A 90 -3.87 16.41 1.34
N GLY A 91 -2.82 16.52 0.56
CA GLY A 91 -2.57 15.68 -0.59
C GLY A 91 -1.43 14.70 -0.39
N THR A 92 -1.23 13.84 -1.37
CA THR A 92 -0.07 12.96 -1.51
C THR A 92 0.42 12.94 -2.96
N VAL A 93 1.65 12.48 -3.16
CA VAL A 93 2.33 12.58 -4.44
C VAL A 93 3.12 11.32 -4.79
N VAL A 94 3.02 10.89 -6.05
CA VAL A 94 3.99 9.98 -6.69
C VAL A 94 5.10 10.83 -7.31
N LEU A 95 6.36 10.51 -7.03
CA LEU A 95 7.52 11.29 -7.47
C LEU A 95 8.34 10.53 -8.50
N ARG A 96 8.70 11.22 -9.59
CA ARG A 96 9.68 10.73 -10.58
C ARG A 96 10.58 11.87 -11.01
N PHE A 97 11.89 11.63 -11.07
CA PHE A 97 12.87 12.56 -11.59
C PHE A 97 13.39 12.11 -12.95
N CYS A 98 13.66 13.04 -13.85
CA CYS A 98 14.26 12.75 -15.15
C CYS A 98 15.21 13.85 -15.63
N TYR A 99 16.19 13.47 -16.44
CA TYR A 99 17.07 14.41 -17.18
C TYR A 99 16.57 14.67 -18.59
N ASP A 100 15.84 13.71 -19.17
CA ASP A 100 15.27 13.82 -20.53
C ASP A 100 13.74 14.00 -20.46
N PRO A 101 13.25 15.25 -20.57
CA PRO A 101 11.81 15.51 -20.48
C PRO A 101 11.04 15.33 -21.79
N TRP A 102 11.71 15.24 -22.95
CA TRP A 102 11.04 15.42 -24.25
C TRP A 102 11.15 14.26 -25.23
N PHE A 103 12.02 13.29 -25.02
CA PHE A 103 12.23 12.18 -25.94
C PHE A 103 12.37 12.61 -27.42
N GLU A 104 13.34 13.44 -27.72
CA GLU A 104 13.53 13.95 -29.09
C GLU A 104 14.45 13.09 -29.95
N GLY A 105 14.48 11.81 -29.73
CA GLY A 105 15.39 10.88 -30.40
C GLY A 105 16.84 11.05 -29.97
N LYS A 106 17.12 11.88 -29.00
CA LYS A 106 18.45 12.07 -28.40
C LYS A 106 18.68 10.98 -27.37
N THR A 107 19.85 10.36 -27.41
CA THR A 107 20.28 9.39 -26.41
C THR A 107 21.36 10.01 -25.55
N ASN A 108 21.40 9.69 -24.24
CA ASN A 108 22.37 10.17 -23.26
C ASN A 108 22.18 11.65 -22.87
N MET A 109 20.99 12.00 -22.47
CA MET A 109 20.72 13.28 -21.78
C MET A 109 21.20 13.25 -20.33
N GLU A 110 21.40 12.07 -19.77
CA GLU A 110 21.82 11.85 -18.40
C GLU A 110 23.31 12.16 -18.21
N PRO A 111 23.71 12.61 -17.00
CA PRO A 111 25.12 12.68 -16.63
C PRO A 111 25.70 11.28 -16.41
N GLU A 112 27.01 11.22 -16.12
CA GLU A 112 27.66 9.96 -15.77
C GLU A 112 27.01 9.28 -14.55
N GLN A 113 27.07 7.93 -14.51
CA GLN A 113 26.43 7.10 -13.49
C GLN A 113 26.72 7.57 -12.05
N GLU A 114 27.97 7.92 -11.74
CA GLU A 114 28.35 8.37 -10.39
C GLU A 114 27.63 9.66 -9.96
N VAL A 115 27.35 10.55 -10.90
CA VAL A 115 26.58 11.78 -10.64
C VAL A 115 25.13 11.42 -10.37
N ILE A 116 24.55 10.49 -11.13
CA ILE A 116 23.17 10.00 -10.89
C ILE A 116 23.06 9.42 -9.49
N LEU A 117 23.98 8.53 -9.09
CA LEU A 117 23.98 7.93 -7.74
C LEU A 117 24.08 9.01 -6.65
N LYS A 118 24.84 10.07 -6.88
CA LYS A 118 24.94 11.19 -5.95
C LYS A 118 23.64 11.96 -5.82
N HIS A 119 22.98 12.26 -6.95
CA HIS A 119 21.67 12.89 -6.95
C HIS A 119 20.61 12.01 -6.24
N VAL A 120 20.61 10.72 -6.48
CA VAL A 120 19.75 9.76 -5.77
C VAL A 120 19.97 9.86 -4.26
N ARG A 121 21.22 9.88 -3.77
CA ARG A 121 21.51 10.02 -2.34
C ARG A 121 21.02 11.35 -1.77
N GLN A 122 21.17 12.46 -2.53
CA GLN A 122 20.67 13.77 -2.09
C GLN A 122 19.15 13.79 -1.96
N LEU A 123 18.44 13.24 -2.96
CA LEU A 123 16.97 13.17 -2.98
C LEU A 123 16.43 12.21 -1.92
N SER A 124 17.10 11.09 -1.67
CA SER A 124 16.69 10.09 -0.68
C SER A 124 16.53 10.66 0.74
N LYS A 125 17.30 11.68 1.08
CA LYS A 125 17.16 12.41 2.35
C LYS A 125 15.82 13.14 2.42
N ILE A 126 15.41 13.79 1.31
CA ILE A 126 14.13 14.48 1.22
C ILE A 126 12.98 13.46 1.23
N TYR A 127 13.12 12.35 0.52
CA TYR A 127 12.10 11.30 0.55
C TYR A 127 11.83 10.79 1.96
N SER A 128 12.89 10.64 2.77
CA SER A 128 12.77 10.22 4.17
C SER A 128 12.13 11.28 5.06
N GLU A 129 12.38 12.57 4.80
CA GLU A 129 11.80 13.70 5.54
C GLU A 129 10.31 13.91 5.23
N TYR A 130 9.86 13.48 4.04
CA TYR A 130 8.50 13.66 3.53
C TYR A 130 7.78 12.34 3.25
N ASP A 131 8.14 11.27 3.96
CA ASP A 131 7.57 9.93 3.76
C ASP A 131 6.06 9.87 4.05
N ASP A 132 5.52 10.81 4.81
CA ASP A 132 4.09 10.98 5.08
C ASP A 132 3.30 11.53 3.89
N VAL A 133 3.94 12.34 3.03
CA VAL A 133 3.34 12.99 1.85
C VAL A 133 3.58 12.19 0.58
N ILE A 134 4.70 11.47 0.51
CA ILE A 134 5.09 10.72 -0.67
C ILE A 134 4.39 9.37 -0.68
N THR A 135 3.50 9.15 -1.63
CA THR A 135 2.87 7.85 -1.87
C THR A 135 3.89 6.82 -2.34
N PHE A 136 4.69 7.20 -3.33
CA PHE A 136 5.60 6.29 -4.02
C PHE A 136 6.70 7.07 -4.71
N VAL A 137 7.92 6.57 -4.70
CA VAL A 137 9.03 7.12 -5.48
C VAL A 137 9.31 6.18 -6.63
N GLU A 138 9.04 6.62 -7.84
CA GLU A 138 9.40 5.90 -9.05
C GLU A 138 10.86 6.21 -9.40
N LEU A 139 11.68 5.17 -9.52
CA LEU A 139 13.04 5.32 -9.99
C LEU A 139 13.01 5.81 -11.44
N GLY A 140 13.10 7.11 -11.60
CA GLY A 140 13.32 7.76 -12.87
C GLY A 140 14.81 7.78 -13.24
N MET A 141 15.35 8.94 -13.50
CA MET A 141 16.76 9.23 -13.80
C MET A 141 17.24 8.75 -15.16
N TYR A 142 16.75 7.67 -15.68
CA TYR A 142 17.22 7.03 -16.91
C TYR A 142 16.21 7.11 -18.03
N GLY A 143 16.65 7.52 -19.20
CA GLY A 143 15.85 7.59 -20.41
C GLY A 143 14.81 8.72 -20.44
N PRO A 144 14.07 8.81 -21.56
CA PRO A 144 13.01 9.79 -21.71
C PRO A 144 11.98 9.66 -20.60
N TYR A 145 11.55 10.80 -20.08
CA TYR A 145 10.54 10.89 -19.01
C TYR A 145 10.90 10.15 -17.71
N GLY A 146 12.13 9.59 -17.63
CA GLY A 146 12.53 8.69 -16.54
C GLY A 146 11.96 7.28 -16.65
N GLU A 147 11.62 6.81 -17.85
CA GLU A 147 10.98 5.51 -18.08
C GLU A 147 11.96 4.37 -18.36
N ASN A 148 13.24 4.60 -18.13
CA ASN A 148 14.29 3.58 -18.18
C ASN A 148 14.42 2.85 -19.53
N HIS A 149 14.24 3.58 -20.64
CA HIS A 149 14.43 3.08 -22.01
C HIS A 149 15.13 4.11 -22.89
N SER A 150 15.50 3.73 -24.12
CA SER A 150 16.00 4.61 -25.19
C SER A 150 17.20 5.50 -24.78
N SER A 151 18.02 5.04 -23.84
CA SER A 151 19.27 5.68 -23.45
C SER A 151 20.37 4.62 -23.32
N LYS A 152 21.61 4.97 -23.64
CA LYS A 152 22.76 4.05 -23.56
C LYS A 152 23.08 3.61 -22.16
N ILE A 153 22.80 4.43 -21.15
CA ILE A 153 23.06 4.11 -19.75
C ILE A 153 21.82 3.60 -19.00
N ALA A 154 20.66 3.60 -19.64
CA ALA A 154 19.42 3.04 -19.08
C ALA A 154 19.46 1.48 -19.11
N THR A 155 20.45 0.91 -18.47
CA THR A 155 20.60 -0.54 -18.33
C THR A 155 20.01 -1.03 -17.02
N ALA A 156 19.57 -2.28 -16.98
CA ALA A 156 19.09 -2.88 -15.73
C ALA A 156 20.15 -2.84 -14.62
N GLU A 157 21.44 -2.90 -14.98
CA GLU A 157 22.54 -2.83 -14.04
C GLU A 157 22.68 -1.43 -13.44
N ASN A 158 22.80 -0.39 -14.26
CA ASN A 158 22.92 0.98 -13.79
C ASN A 158 21.70 1.43 -12.97
N SER A 159 20.52 1.15 -13.47
CA SER A 159 19.26 1.45 -12.76
C SER A 159 19.14 0.62 -11.48
N GLY A 160 19.60 -0.63 -11.48
CA GLY A 160 19.65 -1.48 -10.30
C GLY A 160 20.56 -0.92 -9.20
N TYR A 161 21.72 -0.39 -9.55
CA TYR A 161 22.59 0.31 -8.59
C TYR A 161 21.92 1.57 -8.03
N ALA A 162 21.25 2.36 -8.86
CA ALA A 162 20.53 3.54 -8.39
C ALA A 162 19.36 3.18 -7.47
N LEU A 163 18.60 2.14 -7.80
CA LEU A 163 17.55 1.61 -6.94
C LEU A 163 18.10 1.15 -5.59
N ARG A 164 19.23 0.44 -5.60
CA ARG A 164 19.90 0.01 -4.37
C ARG A 164 20.35 1.19 -3.52
N GLU A 165 20.93 2.23 -4.12
CA GLU A 165 21.27 3.46 -3.40
C GLU A 165 20.05 4.10 -2.77
N MET A 166 18.92 4.13 -3.48
CA MET A 166 17.66 4.65 -2.95
C MET A 166 17.17 3.80 -1.77
N ILE A 167 17.18 2.47 -1.88
CA ILE A 167 16.80 1.55 -0.80
C ILE A 167 17.64 1.79 0.45
N LEU A 168 18.96 1.92 0.30
CA LEU A 168 19.88 2.06 1.43
C LEU A 168 19.84 3.44 2.09
N ASN A 169 19.41 4.48 1.37
CA ASN A 169 19.45 5.86 1.83
C ASN A 169 18.06 6.46 2.18
N THR A 170 16.98 5.71 2.03
CA THR A 170 15.62 6.15 2.42
C THR A 170 15.13 5.47 3.69
N SER A 171 14.24 6.13 4.42
CA SER A 171 13.53 5.54 5.55
C SER A 171 12.70 4.33 5.10
N LYS A 172 12.43 3.40 6.03
CA LYS A 172 11.63 2.20 5.75
C LYS A 172 10.16 2.50 5.41
N ASN A 173 9.71 3.73 5.64
CA ASN A 173 8.35 4.17 5.30
C ASN A 173 8.20 4.67 3.86
N VAL A 174 9.30 4.76 3.10
CA VAL A 174 9.27 5.19 1.69
C VAL A 174 9.11 3.98 0.78
N ASP A 175 8.01 3.92 0.06
CA ASP A 175 7.77 2.93 -0.98
C ASP A 175 8.43 3.37 -2.28
N ILE A 176 9.13 2.45 -2.95
CA ILE A 176 10.00 2.72 -4.09
C ILE A 176 9.65 1.79 -5.24
N GLY A 177 9.68 2.26 -6.47
CA GLY A 177 9.43 1.45 -7.65
C GLY A 177 10.43 1.60 -8.76
N ALA A 178 10.59 0.52 -9.50
CA ALA A 178 11.35 0.48 -10.75
C ALA A 178 10.41 0.28 -11.95
N ARG A 179 10.88 0.63 -13.15
CA ARG A 179 10.10 0.46 -14.38
C ARG A 179 9.96 -1.01 -14.77
N THR A 180 10.96 -1.82 -14.47
CA THR A 180 10.99 -3.24 -14.83
C THR A 180 11.61 -4.07 -13.72
N ALA A 181 11.23 -5.35 -13.63
CA ALA A 181 11.73 -6.22 -12.58
C ALA A 181 13.22 -6.62 -12.72
N PRO A 182 13.85 -6.69 -13.91
CA PRO A 182 15.30 -6.83 -13.98
C PRO A 182 16.06 -5.76 -13.17
N VAL A 183 15.54 -4.53 -13.11
CA VAL A 183 16.12 -3.45 -12.29
C VAL A 183 16.04 -3.81 -10.80
N VAL A 184 14.88 -4.31 -10.36
CA VAL A 184 14.70 -4.77 -8.97
C VAL A 184 15.65 -5.93 -8.66
N ALA A 185 15.73 -6.94 -9.54
CA ALA A 185 16.64 -8.07 -9.38
C ALA A 185 18.09 -7.62 -9.18
N ARG A 186 18.55 -6.67 -9.99
CA ARG A 186 19.91 -6.10 -9.87
C ARG A 186 20.12 -5.36 -8.55
N ALA A 187 19.13 -4.60 -8.09
CA ALA A 187 19.20 -3.90 -6.82
C ALA A 187 19.43 -4.86 -5.64
N PHE A 188 18.81 -6.04 -5.69
CA PHE A 188 18.98 -7.11 -4.70
C PHE A 188 20.20 -8.02 -4.96
N GLY A 189 21.04 -7.71 -5.94
CA GLY A 189 22.28 -8.42 -6.21
C GLY A 189 22.14 -9.68 -7.06
N PHE A 190 21.01 -9.88 -7.72
CA PHE A 190 20.81 -10.97 -8.66
C PHE A 190 21.31 -10.59 -10.05
N SER A 191 21.94 -11.53 -10.74
CA SER A 191 22.19 -11.42 -12.17
C SER A 191 21.30 -12.38 -12.95
N PRO A 192 20.88 -12.04 -14.17
CA PRO A 192 20.12 -12.94 -15.01
C PRO A 192 20.75 -14.33 -15.13
N ALA A 193 22.03 -14.40 -15.48
CA ALA A 193 22.75 -15.66 -15.60
C ALA A 193 22.75 -16.47 -14.30
N THR A 194 23.01 -15.83 -13.16
CA THR A 194 23.04 -16.50 -11.86
C THR A 194 21.69 -17.11 -11.50
N ILE A 195 20.60 -16.45 -11.86
CA ILE A 195 19.26 -16.95 -11.57
C ILE A 195 18.94 -18.17 -12.43
N VAL A 196 19.26 -18.15 -13.71
CA VAL A 196 19.10 -19.32 -14.60
C VAL A 196 19.85 -20.53 -14.05
N ASP A 197 21.11 -20.36 -13.68
CA ASP A 197 21.96 -21.48 -13.23
C ASP A 197 21.55 -22.04 -11.86
N THR A 198 20.99 -21.21 -10.98
CA THR A 198 20.75 -21.60 -9.58
C THR A 198 19.29 -21.96 -9.28
N LEU A 199 18.34 -21.39 -9.99
CA LEU A 199 16.92 -21.51 -9.65
C LEU A 199 16.10 -22.37 -10.61
N SER A 200 16.54 -22.53 -11.85
CA SER A 200 15.83 -23.34 -12.80
C SER A 200 16.50 -24.70 -12.98
N LYS A 201 16.05 -25.67 -12.23
CA LYS A 201 16.21 -27.09 -12.63
C LYS A 201 15.23 -27.48 -13.74
N GLU A 202 14.24 -26.68 -14.00
CA GLU A 202 13.33 -26.80 -15.13
C GLU A 202 13.86 -25.90 -16.24
N PRO A 203 14.04 -26.40 -17.47
CA PRO A 203 14.42 -25.56 -18.60
C PRO A 203 13.27 -24.54 -18.81
N LEU A 204 13.51 -23.33 -18.36
CA LEU A 204 12.74 -22.20 -18.83
C LEU A 204 12.97 -22.13 -20.32
N GLU A 205 11.91 -22.16 -21.09
CA GLU A 205 12.02 -22.02 -22.53
C GLU A 205 12.88 -20.81 -22.86
N LEU A 206 13.84 -20.96 -23.74
CA LEU A 206 14.91 -19.99 -24.01
C LEU A 206 14.44 -18.55 -24.35
N GLY A 207 13.17 -18.34 -24.65
CA GLY A 207 12.57 -17.02 -24.85
C GLY A 207 12.21 -16.27 -23.57
N ASP A 208 12.25 -16.94 -22.41
CA ASP A 208 11.67 -16.43 -21.16
C ASP A 208 12.70 -15.99 -20.14
N THR A 209 13.94 -15.77 -20.55
CA THR A 209 15.05 -15.42 -19.65
C THR A 209 14.79 -14.19 -18.79
N LEU A 210 13.90 -13.30 -19.19
CA LEU A 210 13.51 -12.13 -18.40
C LEU A 210 12.30 -12.38 -17.48
N ALA A 211 11.40 -13.26 -17.88
CA ALA A 211 10.20 -13.56 -17.13
C ALA A 211 10.48 -14.31 -15.83
N TRP A 212 11.45 -15.18 -15.83
CA TRP A 212 11.82 -15.94 -14.63
C TRP A 212 12.37 -15.05 -13.50
N ASN A 213 12.92 -13.88 -13.80
CA ASN A 213 13.35 -12.93 -12.77
C ASN A 213 12.21 -12.55 -11.85
N TYR A 214 11.00 -12.58 -12.31
CA TYR A 214 9.85 -12.07 -11.58
C TYR A 214 9.24 -13.06 -10.61
N GLY A 215 9.11 -14.31 -11.02
CA GLY A 215 8.39 -15.29 -10.21
C GLY A 215 9.26 -16.01 -9.18
N VAL A 216 10.54 -16.20 -9.48
CA VAL A 216 11.41 -17.08 -8.70
C VAL A 216 12.43 -16.32 -7.88
N SER A 217 13.02 -15.25 -8.43
CA SER A 217 14.09 -14.50 -7.78
C SER A 217 13.64 -13.66 -6.60
N PHE A 218 12.36 -13.38 -6.48
CA PHE A 218 11.81 -12.58 -5.39
C PHE A 218 11.12 -13.40 -4.29
N ASP A 219 11.21 -14.71 -4.32
CA ASP A 219 10.77 -15.50 -3.17
C ASP A 219 11.75 -15.29 -2.01
N ILE A 220 11.34 -14.48 -1.04
CA ILE A 220 12.14 -14.17 0.15
C ILE A 220 12.54 -15.42 0.95
N ASN A 221 11.83 -16.52 0.78
CA ASN A 221 12.14 -17.79 1.43
C ASN A 221 13.12 -18.63 0.63
N HIS A 222 13.41 -18.26 -0.63
CA HIS A 222 14.36 -18.98 -1.46
C HIS A 222 15.77 -18.88 -0.87
N PRO A 223 16.51 -20.00 -0.71
CA PRO A 223 17.82 -20.00 -0.08
C PRO A 223 18.81 -19.02 -0.71
N TYR A 224 18.78 -18.86 -2.02
CA TYR A 224 19.64 -17.94 -2.75
C TYR A 224 19.31 -16.48 -2.43
N PHE A 225 18.02 -16.13 -2.35
CA PHE A 225 17.59 -14.79 -1.95
C PHE A 225 18.08 -14.46 -0.54
N LYS A 226 17.88 -15.37 0.41
CA LYS A 226 18.38 -15.20 1.79
C LYS A 226 19.88 -14.95 1.83
N GLN A 227 20.65 -15.70 1.06
CA GLN A 227 22.11 -15.57 1.04
C GLN A 227 22.58 -14.23 0.48
N LYS A 228 21.91 -13.68 -0.54
CA LYS A 228 22.33 -12.46 -1.25
C LYS A 228 21.67 -11.18 -0.74
N ALA A 229 20.52 -11.29 -0.10
CA ALA A 229 19.71 -10.16 0.35
C ALA A 229 19.85 -9.84 1.84
N ASP A 230 20.85 -10.41 2.55
CA ASP A 230 21.01 -10.26 3.99
C ASP A 230 20.98 -8.81 4.49
N SER A 231 21.49 -7.86 3.70
CA SER A 231 21.52 -6.44 4.08
C SER A 231 20.26 -5.65 3.72
N ILE A 232 19.44 -6.14 2.78
CA ILE A 232 18.25 -5.47 2.26
C ILE A 232 17.01 -6.39 2.15
N GLY A 233 17.08 -7.60 2.74
CA GLY A 233 16.11 -8.67 2.55
C GLY A 233 14.65 -8.27 2.77
N GLU A 234 14.35 -7.57 3.88
CA GLU A 234 12.99 -7.12 4.19
C GLU A 234 12.54 -5.92 3.34
N ASP A 235 13.45 -5.21 2.69
CA ASP A 235 13.11 -4.08 1.83
C ASP A 235 12.34 -4.50 0.58
N ILE A 236 12.29 -5.78 0.25
CA ILE A 236 11.45 -6.29 -0.85
C ILE A 236 9.97 -5.91 -0.66
N PHE A 237 9.50 -5.78 0.58
CA PHE A 237 8.11 -5.44 0.88
C PHE A 237 7.77 -3.96 0.69
N ARG A 238 8.76 -3.10 0.39
CA ARG A 238 8.57 -1.69 0.04
C ARG A 238 9.10 -1.34 -1.36
N VAL A 239 9.48 -2.36 -2.14
CA VAL A 239 9.96 -2.18 -3.51
C VAL A 239 8.99 -2.81 -4.50
N GLY A 240 8.48 -2.01 -5.42
CA GLY A 240 7.49 -2.39 -6.42
C GLY A 240 7.87 -1.98 -7.83
N LEU A 241 6.87 -1.93 -8.68
CA LEU A 241 6.97 -1.53 -10.08
C LEU A 241 6.04 -0.36 -10.37
N PHE A 242 6.40 0.46 -11.37
CA PHE A 242 5.46 1.36 -12.03
C PHE A 242 5.34 1.00 -13.51
N ASN A 243 4.19 1.30 -14.12
CA ASN A 243 3.82 0.75 -15.41
C ASN A 243 3.21 1.80 -16.33
N ASP A 244 4.04 2.46 -17.13
CA ASP A 244 3.58 3.45 -18.11
C ASP A 244 3.14 2.82 -19.44
N GLY A 245 3.14 1.50 -19.52
CA GLY A 245 2.58 0.71 -20.63
C GLY A 245 1.32 -0.08 -20.25
N TYR A 246 0.64 0.31 -19.17
CA TYR A 246 -0.41 -0.45 -18.50
C TYR A 246 -1.53 -0.84 -19.49
N LEU A 247 -1.69 -2.14 -19.70
CA LEU A 247 -2.72 -2.77 -20.55
C LEU A 247 -2.71 -2.37 -22.04
N GLY A 248 -1.68 -1.69 -22.53
CA GLY A 248 -1.60 -1.31 -23.95
C GLY A 248 -1.22 -2.46 -24.88
N THR A 249 -0.53 -3.47 -24.35
CA THR A 249 -0.19 -4.74 -25.00
C THR A 249 -0.21 -5.86 -23.97
N GLU A 250 -0.15 -7.13 -24.39
CA GLU A 250 -0.08 -8.27 -23.47
C GLU A 250 1.20 -8.29 -22.59
N TYR A 251 2.23 -7.56 -22.98
CA TYR A 251 3.47 -7.41 -22.19
C TYR A 251 3.69 -6.00 -21.63
N ASP A 252 2.65 -5.16 -21.65
CA ASP A 252 2.64 -3.79 -21.14
C ASP A 252 3.84 -2.96 -21.60
N TYR A 253 4.10 -2.96 -22.92
CA TYR A 253 5.20 -2.24 -23.56
C TYR A 253 6.56 -2.46 -22.88
N GLY A 254 6.82 -3.66 -22.40
CA GLY A 254 8.10 -4.04 -21.82
C GLY A 254 8.18 -3.93 -20.29
N THR A 255 7.12 -3.57 -19.59
CA THR A 255 7.08 -3.64 -18.13
C THR A 255 7.42 -5.06 -17.63
N TRP A 256 6.88 -6.08 -18.32
CA TRP A 256 7.12 -7.49 -17.99
C TRP A 256 8.38 -8.07 -18.64
N GLY A 257 9.20 -7.24 -19.27
CA GLY A 257 10.43 -7.61 -19.97
C GLY A 257 10.38 -7.23 -21.44
N ALA A 258 11.34 -6.42 -21.90
CA ALA A 258 11.37 -5.87 -23.26
C ALA A 258 11.38 -6.95 -24.36
N ASP A 259 12.02 -8.08 -24.08
CA ASP A 259 12.16 -9.20 -25.02
C ASP A 259 11.10 -10.28 -24.83
N CYS A 260 10.29 -10.18 -23.81
CA CYS A 260 9.25 -11.14 -23.52
C CYS A 260 7.89 -10.69 -24.07
N LYS A 261 7.50 -11.25 -25.18
CA LYS A 261 6.23 -10.95 -25.88
C LYS A 261 5.19 -12.06 -25.69
N THR A 262 5.29 -12.83 -24.61
CA THR A 262 4.40 -13.94 -24.32
C THR A 262 3.53 -13.67 -23.09
N SER A 263 2.39 -14.35 -23.00
CA SER A 263 1.51 -14.30 -21.83
C SER A 263 2.20 -14.79 -20.54
N ILE A 264 3.20 -15.67 -20.67
CA ILE A 264 3.96 -16.22 -19.55
C ILE A 264 4.64 -15.11 -18.74
N CYS A 265 5.17 -14.09 -19.39
CA CYS A 265 5.83 -12.98 -18.72
C CYS A 265 4.86 -12.16 -17.88
N ARG A 266 3.66 -11.90 -18.44
CA ARG A 266 2.59 -11.24 -17.69
C ARG A 266 2.17 -12.08 -16.50
N ASP A 267 1.95 -13.38 -16.71
CA ASP A 267 1.55 -14.30 -15.64
C ASP A 267 2.53 -14.29 -14.47
N ARG A 268 3.83 -14.38 -14.76
CA ARG A 268 4.87 -14.34 -13.71
C ARG A 268 4.98 -12.98 -13.03
N GLY A 269 4.88 -11.90 -13.80
CA GLY A 269 4.88 -10.55 -13.24
C GLY A 269 3.67 -10.32 -12.32
N THR A 270 2.49 -10.76 -12.73
CA THR A 270 1.29 -10.66 -11.89
C THR A 270 1.34 -11.58 -10.67
N ASP A 271 1.90 -12.79 -10.77
CA ASP A 271 2.13 -13.68 -9.63
C ASP A 271 3.07 -13.04 -8.60
N TRP A 272 4.12 -12.35 -9.05
CA TRP A 272 5.00 -11.61 -8.16
C TRP A 272 4.29 -10.44 -7.47
N LEU A 273 3.55 -9.62 -8.22
CA LEU A 273 2.79 -8.51 -7.66
C LEU A 273 1.70 -8.99 -6.70
N GLU A 274 1.03 -10.10 -6.98
CA GLU A 274 0.05 -10.70 -6.08
C GLU A 274 0.66 -10.99 -4.70
N LYS A 275 1.89 -11.48 -4.66
CA LYS A 275 2.58 -11.82 -3.42
C LYS A 275 3.18 -10.61 -2.71
N TYR A 276 3.91 -9.77 -3.42
CA TYR A 276 4.69 -8.66 -2.85
C TYR A 276 4.04 -7.29 -3.03
N GLY A 277 3.31 -7.06 -4.12
CA GLY A 277 2.65 -5.81 -4.43
C GLY A 277 1.53 -5.42 -3.47
N LYS A 278 1.09 -6.34 -2.61
CA LYS A 278 0.12 -6.01 -1.55
C LYS A 278 0.66 -5.04 -0.51
N HIS A 279 1.97 -4.84 -0.43
CA HIS A 279 2.65 -4.00 0.55
C HIS A 279 3.16 -2.68 -0.02
N VAL A 280 3.06 -2.48 -1.34
CA VAL A 280 3.60 -1.32 -2.05
C VAL A 280 2.65 -0.86 -3.15
N PRO A 281 2.51 0.45 -3.42
CA PRO A 281 1.66 0.94 -4.51
C PRO A 281 2.11 0.40 -5.88
N TYR A 282 1.15 0.15 -6.75
CA TYR A 282 1.39 -0.20 -8.15
C TYR A 282 0.42 0.57 -9.05
N GLY A 283 0.88 1.06 -10.18
CA GLY A 283 0.08 1.80 -11.13
C GLY A 283 0.92 2.44 -12.22
N GLY A 284 0.38 3.44 -12.91
CA GLY A 284 1.06 4.14 -13.98
C GLY A 284 0.12 4.72 -15.02
N GLU A 285 0.37 4.45 -16.31
CA GLU A 285 -0.37 5.00 -17.44
C GLU A 285 -1.05 3.91 -18.25
N ALA A 286 -2.39 3.89 -18.21
CA ALA A 286 -3.19 2.99 -19.03
C ALA A 286 -3.24 3.46 -20.48
N LEU A 287 -2.96 2.56 -21.42
CA LEU A 287 -2.84 2.90 -22.83
C LEU A 287 -3.92 2.26 -23.69
N THR A 288 -4.23 2.90 -24.83
CA THR A 288 -5.02 2.27 -25.89
C THR A 288 -4.29 1.05 -26.41
N THR A 289 -5.06 0.03 -26.81
CA THR A 289 -4.48 -1.20 -27.37
C THR A 289 -3.67 -0.90 -28.63
N ALA A 290 -2.42 -1.32 -28.65
CA ALA A 290 -1.57 -1.20 -29.82
C ALA A 290 -2.10 -2.07 -30.98
N SER A 291 -1.85 -1.62 -32.22
CA SER A 291 -2.29 -2.36 -33.42
C SER A 291 -1.67 -3.76 -33.43
N GLY A 292 -2.53 -4.76 -33.68
CA GLY A 292 -2.12 -6.17 -33.75
C GLY A 292 -2.09 -6.90 -32.39
N TYR A 293 -2.42 -6.23 -31.29
CA TYR A 293 -2.46 -6.84 -29.96
C TYR A 293 -3.89 -7.06 -29.46
N LYS A 294 -4.06 -8.02 -28.55
CA LYS A 294 -5.34 -8.30 -27.91
C LYS A 294 -5.73 -7.15 -26.99
N LYS A 295 -7.00 -6.74 -27.06
CA LYS A 295 -7.54 -5.72 -26.13
C LYS A 295 -7.74 -6.33 -24.75
N ILE A 296 -6.96 -5.81 -23.76
CA ILE A 296 -7.05 -6.20 -22.36
C ILE A 296 -7.34 -5.01 -21.43
N ASN A 297 -7.36 -3.79 -21.95
CA ASN A 297 -7.62 -2.55 -21.19
C ASN A 297 -9.14 -2.32 -20.99
N THR A 298 -9.84 -3.33 -20.49
CA THR A 298 -11.27 -3.26 -20.21
C THR A 298 -11.54 -3.28 -18.70
N PRO A 299 -12.66 -2.68 -18.24
CA PRO A 299 -13.04 -2.76 -16.82
C PRO A 299 -13.18 -4.21 -16.33
N ALA A 300 -13.68 -5.12 -17.14
CA ALA A 300 -13.79 -6.54 -16.81
C ALA A 300 -12.42 -7.21 -16.59
N PHE A 301 -11.42 -6.87 -17.40
CA PHE A 301 -10.06 -7.37 -17.20
C PHE A 301 -9.42 -6.79 -15.93
N LEU A 302 -9.62 -5.50 -15.67
CA LEU A 302 -9.17 -4.85 -14.45
C LEU A 302 -9.85 -5.42 -13.19
N ALA A 303 -11.12 -5.80 -13.29
CA ALA A 303 -11.84 -6.45 -12.20
C ALA A 303 -11.23 -7.80 -11.77
N TYR A 304 -10.40 -8.37 -12.61
CA TYR A 304 -9.61 -9.56 -12.33
C TYR A 304 -8.15 -9.18 -11.97
N GLU A 305 -7.41 -8.61 -12.93
CA GLU A 305 -5.98 -8.37 -12.76
C GLU A 305 -5.67 -7.26 -11.75
N GLY A 306 -6.56 -6.26 -11.63
CA GLY A 306 -6.38 -5.20 -10.66
C GLY A 306 -6.26 -5.70 -9.22
N PHE A 307 -7.04 -6.71 -8.83
CA PHE A 307 -6.92 -7.36 -7.51
C PHE A 307 -5.63 -8.16 -7.35
N ARG A 308 -5.17 -8.83 -8.41
CA ARG A 308 -3.91 -9.59 -8.37
C ARG A 308 -2.68 -8.69 -8.32
N THR A 309 -2.72 -7.57 -9.02
CA THR A 309 -1.62 -6.61 -9.09
C THR A 309 -1.70 -5.52 -8.03
N HIS A 310 -2.78 -5.48 -7.24
CA HIS A 310 -3.05 -4.45 -6.23
C HIS A 310 -2.99 -3.02 -6.79
N THR A 311 -3.53 -2.84 -8.01
CA THR A 311 -3.45 -1.56 -8.73
C THR A 311 -4.03 -0.42 -7.91
N SER A 312 -3.20 0.57 -7.61
CA SER A 312 -3.49 1.63 -6.65
C SER A 312 -3.73 2.98 -7.29
N TYR A 313 -3.08 3.28 -8.43
CA TYR A 313 -3.17 4.58 -9.07
C TYR A 313 -3.02 4.50 -10.58
N LEU A 314 -3.68 5.40 -11.31
CA LEU A 314 -3.56 5.56 -12.76
C LEU A 314 -3.61 7.03 -13.16
N ASN A 315 -3.01 7.37 -14.31
CA ASN A 315 -3.06 8.71 -14.88
C ASN A 315 -4.46 9.04 -15.42
N ILE A 316 -5.09 10.13 -14.93
CA ILE A 316 -6.42 10.55 -15.41
C ILE A 316 -6.39 11.23 -16.78
N GLN A 317 -5.24 11.74 -17.20
CA GLN A 317 -5.10 12.51 -18.43
C GLN A 317 -4.51 11.71 -19.59
N TRP A 318 -3.80 10.64 -19.31
CA TRP A 318 -3.14 9.80 -20.30
C TRP A 318 -3.56 8.32 -20.13
N ASN A 319 -4.01 7.61 -21.15
CA ASN A 319 -4.28 8.05 -22.51
C ASN A 319 -5.73 8.56 -22.65
N TYR A 320 -5.94 9.73 -23.21
CA TYR A 320 -7.27 10.35 -23.34
C TYR A 320 -8.29 9.47 -24.04
N ASN A 321 -7.90 8.77 -25.13
CA ASN A 321 -8.83 7.95 -25.88
C ASN A 321 -9.36 6.81 -25.03
N LEU A 322 -8.49 6.13 -24.29
CA LEU A 322 -8.88 5.05 -23.41
C LEU A 322 -9.72 5.54 -22.21
N ILE A 323 -9.29 6.64 -21.57
CA ILE A 323 -10.04 7.23 -20.46
C ILE A 323 -11.44 7.65 -20.91
N ASN A 324 -11.58 8.24 -22.10
CA ASN A 324 -12.88 8.62 -22.64
C ASN A 324 -13.72 7.40 -23.01
N GLU A 325 -13.12 6.34 -23.55
CA GLU A 325 -13.80 5.07 -23.76
C GLU A 325 -14.37 4.52 -22.45
N TRP A 326 -13.59 4.47 -21.39
CA TRP A 326 -14.06 4.01 -20.09
C TRP A 326 -15.19 4.88 -19.52
N LYS A 327 -15.16 6.21 -19.75
CA LYS A 327 -16.20 7.14 -19.28
C LYS A 327 -17.55 6.92 -19.96
N VAL A 328 -17.55 6.50 -21.22
CA VAL A 328 -18.79 6.34 -21.99
C VAL A 328 -19.27 4.89 -22.07
N THR A 329 -18.45 3.92 -21.68
CA THR A 329 -18.81 2.50 -21.72
C THR A 329 -19.51 2.11 -20.41
N PRO A 330 -20.80 1.73 -20.44
CA PRO A 330 -21.47 1.18 -19.27
C PRO A 330 -20.78 -0.08 -18.78
N PHE A 331 -20.74 -0.29 -17.48
CA PHE A 331 -20.17 -1.49 -16.88
C PHE A 331 -21.08 -2.02 -15.78
N ASN A 332 -21.44 -3.29 -15.88
CA ASN A 332 -22.23 -3.97 -14.88
C ASN A 332 -21.47 -5.24 -14.42
N PRO A 333 -20.88 -5.25 -13.22
CA PRO A 333 -20.18 -6.42 -12.69
C PRO A 333 -21.00 -7.70 -12.75
N ARG A 334 -22.33 -7.64 -12.64
CA ARG A 334 -23.21 -8.80 -12.71
C ARG A 334 -23.28 -9.45 -14.08
N HIS A 335 -23.09 -8.67 -15.15
CA HIS A 335 -23.16 -9.17 -16.52
C HIS A 335 -21.78 -9.42 -17.12
N ASP A 336 -20.81 -8.58 -16.73
CA ASP A 336 -19.51 -8.50 -17.39
C ASP A 336 -18.42 -9.30 -16.69
N ILE A 337 -18.70 -9.79 -15.48
CA ILE A 337 -17.80 -10.64 -14.68
C ILE A 337 -18.54 -11.92 -14.28
N ASP A 338 -17.81 -12.98 -13.96
CA ASP A 338 -18.33 -14.28 -13.55
C ASP A 338 -19.36 -14.18 -12.39
N SER A 339 -20.27 -15.15 -12.35
CA SER A 339 -21.33 -15.27 -11.34
C SER A 339 -20.78 -15.37 -9.90
N ALA A 340 -19.66 -16.02 -9.68
CA ALA A 340 -19.00 -16.09 -8.38
C ALA A 340 -18.50 -14.72 -7.92
N TYR A 341 -17.99 -13.90 -8.82
CA TYR A 341 -17.55 -12.54 -8.54
C TYR A 341 -18.73 -11.62 -8.16
N LYS A 342 -19.89 -11.79 -8.79
CA LYS A 342 -21.09 -10.98 -8.58
C LYS A 342 -21.56 -10.92 -7.13
N SER A 343 -21.35 -12.01 -6.35
CA SER A 343 -21.76 -12.08 -4.95
C SER A 343 -20.97 -11.14 -4.02
N TYR A 344 -19.82 -10.66 -4.47
CA TYR A 344 -18.93 -9.78 -3.70
C TYR A 344 -19.07 -8.31 -4.05
N GLU A 345 -19.74 -8.00 -5.17
CA GLU A 345 -20.02 -6.63 -5.57
C GLU A 345 -21.23 -6.06 -4.84
N ARG A 346 -21.39 -4.74 -4.92
CA ARG A 346 -22.57 -4.07 -4.40
C ARG A 346 -23.84 -4.71 -4.96
N ASN A 347 -24.80 -4.94 -4.09
CA ASN A 347 -26.11 -5.48 -4.50
C ASN A 347 -26.71 -4.62 -5.62
N ASP A 348 -26.87 -5.20 -6.80
CA ASP A 348 -27.54 -4.63 -7.97
C ASP A 348 -26.98 -3.32 -8.52
N THR A 349 -25.81 -2.89 -8.08
CA THR A 349 -25.28 -1.61 -8.50
C THR A 349 -24.70 -1.69 -9.91
N LEU A 350 -25.38 -1.05 -10.83
CA LEU A 350 -24.85 -0.70 -12.12
C LEU A 350 -23.88 0.48 -11.97
N PHE A 351 -22.65 0.32 -12.35
CA PHE A 351 -21.74 1.45 -12.53
C PHE A 351 -22.12 2.18 -13.81
N ASN A 352 -22.33 3.49 -13.73
CA ASN A 352 -22.69 4.30 -14.88
C ASN A 352 -21.65 4.22 -16.03
N SER A 353 -20.41 3.90 -15.67
CA SER A 353 -19.33 3.71 -16.65
C SER A 353 -18.22 2.81 -16.10
N GLY A 354 -17.43 2.24 -17.01
CA GLY A 354 -16.20 1.52 -16.66
C GLY A 354 -15.20 2.42 -15.90
N PHE A 355 -15.15 3.70 -16.24
CA PHE A 355 -14.33 4.67 -15.51
C PHE A 355 -14.73 4.74 -14.03
N LYS A 356 -16.03 4.83 -13.73
CA LYS A 356 -16.51 4.89 -12.36
C LYS A 356 -16.20 3.64 -11.55
N TYR A 357 -16.31 2.46 -12.19
CA TYR A 357 -15.89 1.21 -11.59
C TYR A 357 -14.41 1.22 -11.23
N ILE A 358 -13.54 1.60 -12.17
CA ILE A 358 -12.10 1.66 -11.96
C ILE A 358 -11.75 2.69 -10.89
N GLU A 359 -12.34 3.91 -10.95
CA GLU A 359 -12.12 4.97 -9.96
C GLU A 359 -12.42 4.50 -8.53
N ASP A 360 -13.52 3.78 -8.34
CA ASP A 360 -13.91 3.27 -7.03
C ASP A 360 -12.96 2.17 -6.51
N HIS A 361 -12.38 1.37 -7.42
CA HIS A 361 -11.56 0.22 -7.06
C HIS A 361 -10.05 0.50 -7.03
N LEU A 362 -9.55 1.57 -7.64
CA LEU A 362 -8.12 1.89 -7.55
C LEU A 362 -7.68 2.06 -6.10
N GLY A 363 -6.66 1.31 -5.69
CA GLY A 363 -6.16 1.28 -4.31
C GLY A 363 -7.15 0.68 -3.32
N TYR A 364 -7.05 1.07 -2.06
CA TYR A 364 -7.94 0.59 -1.01
C TYR A 364 -9.27 1.36 -0.97
N ARG A 365 -10.36 0.67 -0.61
CA ARG A 365 -11.68 1.24 -0.35
C ARG A 365 -12.35 0.46 0.76
N TYR A 366 -12.47 1.05 1.93
CA TYR A 366 -12.96 0.38 3.12
C TYR A 366 -14.47 0.55 3.29
N VAL A 367 -15.15 -0.55 3.61
CA VAL A 367 -16.58 -0.58 3.94
C VAL A 367 -16.71 -1.26 5.31
N LEU A 368 -17.30 -0.58 6.27
CA LEU A 368 -17.68 -1.19 7.53
C LEU A 368 -18.83 -2.18 7.27
N LYS A 369 -18.62 -3.45 7.60
CA LYS A 369 -19.59 -4.54 7.40
C LYS A 369 -20.25 -4.98 8.70
N GLU A 370 -19.62 -4.74 9.83
CA GLU A 370 -20.15 -5.06 11.15
C GLU A 370 -19.40 -4.29 12.23
N SER A 371 -20.14 -3.84 13.24
CA SER A 371 -19.59 -3.29 14.47
C SER A 371 -20.33 -3.85 15.67
N ASN A 372 -19.61 -4.36 16.64
CA ASN A 372 -20.17 -4.90 17.87
C ASN A 372 -19.47 -4.27 19.08
N MET A 373 -20.27 -3.71 19.99
CA MET A 373 -19.81 -3.16 21.25
C MET A 373 -20.88 -3.29 22.32
N PHE A 374 -20.57 -2.97 23.57
CA PHE A 374 -21.56 -2.96 24.63
C PHE A 374 -22.48 -1.74 24.52
N ASP A 375 -23.76 -1.92 24.77
CA ASP A 375 -24.76 -0.85 24.73
C ASP A 375 -24.67 0.10 25.94
N SER A 376 -24.16 -0.41 27.06
CA SER A 376 -24.01 0.36 28.29
C SER A 376 -22.71 -0.03 29.02
N LEU A 377 -22.02 0.98 29.53
CA LEU A 377 -20.73 0.84 30.21
C LEU A 377 -20.68 1.75 31.44
N GLY A 378 -19.96 1.29 32.47
CA GLY A 378 -19.59 2.13 33.62
C GLY A 378 -18.38 3.03 33.29
N THR A 379 -18.20 4.09 34.08
CA THR A 379 -17.03 4.97 33.98
C THR A 379 -15.73 4.19 34.23
N GLY A 380 -14.66 4.53 33.52
CA GLY A 380 -13.38 3.81 33.61
C GLY A 380 -13.38 2.43 32.96
N SER A 381 -14.47 2.04 32.30
CA SER A 381 -14.53 0.77 31.58
C SER A 381 -13.60 0.73 30.39
N LEU A 382 -13.22 -0.49 30.00
CA LEU A 382 -12.59 -0.76 28.70
C LEU A 382 -13.69 -0.93 27.65
N LEU A 383 -13.78 0.04 26.72
CA LEU A 383 -14.64 -0.07 25.54
C LEU A 383 -13.98 -0.99 24.54
N LYS A 384 -14.55 -2.20 24.35
CA LYS A 384 -14.12 -3.17 23.35
C LYS A 384 -15.05 -3.15 22.17
N ILE A 385 -14.49 -3.12 20.97
CA ILE A 385 -15.23 -3.03 19.73
C ILE A 385 -14.71 -4.09 18.76
N LYS A 386 -15.59 -4.97 18.30
CA LYS A 386 -15.28 -5.92 17.23
C LYS A 386 -15.79 -5.37 15.92
N LEU A 387 -14.92 -5.27 14.94
CA LEU A 387 -15.19 -4.70 13.63
C LEU A 387 -14.96 -5.73 12.54
N LYS A 388 -15.84 -5.73 11.53
CA LYS A 388 -15.58 -6.32 10.23
C LYS A 388 -15.47 -5.19 9.22
N ILE A 389 -14.32 -5.07 8.60
CA ILE A 389 -14.06 -4.06 7.56
C ILE A 389 -13.67 -4.79 6.29
N GLN A 390 -14.41 -4.55 5.22
CA GLN A 390 -14.12 -5.09 3.90
C GLN A 390 -13.34 -4.07 3.09
N ASN A 391 -12.20 -4.49 2.53
CA ASN A 391 -11.51 -3.71 1.53
C ASN A 391 -11.99 -4.17 0.15
N VAL A 392 -12.83 -3.36 -0.48
CA VAL A 392 -13.41 -3.63 -1.81
C VAL A 392 -12.57 -3.08 -2.95
N GLY A 393 -11.48 -2.36 -2.67
CA GLY A 393 -10.57 -1.83 -3.68
C GLY A 393 -9.61 -2.89 -4.22
N PHE A 394 -8.92 -2.58 -5.32
CA PHE A 394 -7.90 -3.46 -5.90
C PHE A 394 -6.67 -3.59 -5.01
N GLY A 395 -6.25 -2.49 -4.40
CA GLY A 395 -5.02 -2.39 -3.63
C GLY A 395 -5.22 -2.31 -2.12
N ASN A 396 -4.13 -2.13 -1.41
CA ASN A 396 -4.07 -2.06 0.03
C ASN A 396 -3.54 -0.70 0.49
N MET A 397 -3.75 -0.38 1.75
CA MET A 397 -3.03 0.71 2.38
C MET A 397 -1.59 0.26 2.63
N THR A 398 -0.62 0.98 2.08
CA THR A 398 0.80 0.61 2.19
C THR A 398 1.51 1.38 3.31
N LYS A 399 0.91 2.45 3.79
CA LYS A 399 1.46 3.32 4.82
C LYS A 399 0.88 3.02 6.20
N LYS A 400 1.71 2.96 7.22
CA LYS A 400 1.25 2.89 8.61
C LYS A 400 0.57 4.21 8.98
N ARG A 401 -0.66 4.11 9.50
CA ARG A 401 -1.50 5.26 9.85
C ARG A 401 -1.91 5.18 11.31
N PRO A 402 -1.80 6.26 12.09
CA PRO A 402 -2.30 6.30 13.46
C PRO A 402 -3.82 6.11 13.50
N VAL A 403 -4.28 5.35 14.48
CA VAL A 403 -5.71 5.08 14.70
C VAL A 403 -6.10 5.51 16.10
N THR A 404 -7.22 6.21 16.20
CA THR A 404 -7.79 6.65 17.47
C THR A 404 -9.31 6.42 17.47
N ILE A 405 -9.89 6.42 18.65
CA ILE A 405 -11.34 6.46 18.85
C ILE A 405 -11.75 7.89 19.20
N MET A 406 -12.76 8.40 18.51
CA MET A 406 -13.39 9.67 18.83
C MET A 406 -14.73 9.38 19.49
N LEU A 407 -14.99 9.97 20.66
CA LEU A 407 -16.30 9.98 21.31
C LEU A 407 -16.98 11.33 21.08
N ARG A 408 -18.23 11.33 20.66
CA ARG A 408 -19.06 12.54 20.56
C ARG A 408 -20.18 12.46 21.59
N SER A 409 -20.20 13.42 22.52
CA SER A 409 -21.25 13.54 23.52
C SER A 409 -22.57 14.01 22.92
N HIS A 410 -23.70 13.51 23.43
CA HIS A 410 -25.01 13.98 23.04
C HIS A 410 -25.46 15.22 23.84
N GLN A 411 -24.93 15.42 25.04
CA GLN A 411 -25.35 16.51 25.95
C GLN A 411 -24.30 17.62 26.09
N MET A 412 -23.01 17.26 26.09
CA MET A 412 -21.94 18.24 26.29
C MET A 412 -21.64 19.01 25.03
N ILE A 413 -21.49 20.33 25.18
CA ILE A 413 -21.07 21.26 24.12
C ILE A 413 -19.62 21.66 24.38
N ASP A 414 -18.87 21.90 23.32
CA ASP A 414 -17.52 22.44 23.43
C ASP A 414 -17.56 23.86 24.01
N SER A 415 -17.00 24.03 25.20
CA SER A 415 -16.99 25.33 25.90
C SER A 415 -16.14 26.40 25.21
N SER A 416 -15.33 26.03 24.22
CA SER A 416 -14.55 26.98 23.41
C SER A 416 -15.41 27.75 22.40
N PHE A 417 -16.66 27.31 22.13
CA PHE A 417 -17.60 27.98 21.25
C PHE A 417 -18.64 28.76 22.02
N THR A 418 -18.72 30.05 21.76
CA THR A 418 -19.81 30.91 22.25
C THR A 418 -20.96 30.84 21.24
N LEU A 419 -22.01 30.13 21.57
CA LEU A 419 -23.22 30.07 20.75
C LEU A 419 -23.92 31.46 20.75
N LYS A 420 -23.76 32.20 19.67
CA LYS A 420 -24.43 33.50 19.49
C LYS A 420 -25.84 33.36 18.92
N ASP A 421 -26.20 32.22 18.35
CA ASP A 421 -27.46 31.98 17.68
C ASP A 421 -28.01 30.58 17.95
N LYS A 422 -29.29 30.46 18.31
CA LYS A 422 -29.95 29.19 18.64
C LYS A 422 -30.28 28.33 17.40
N THR A 423 -30.02 28.80 16.22
CA THR A 423 -30.28 28.09 14.95
C THR A 423 -29.07 27.25 14.48
N ILE A 424 -28.01 27.23 15.25
CA ILE A 424 -26.77 26.52 14.86
C ILE A 424 -26.91 25.02 15.19
N ASP A 425 -26.49 24.18 14.26
CA ASP A 425 -26.45 22.72 14.42
C ASP A 425 -25.61 22.33 15.65
N THR A 426 -26.29 21.87 16.71
CA THR A 426 -25.69 21.47 17.97
C THR A 426 -24.68 20.31 17.81
N LEU A 427 -24.81 19.50 16.75
CA LEU A 427 -23.89 18.42 16.44
C LEU A 427 -22.49 18.95 16.07
N VAL A 428 -22.41 20.14 15.46
CA VAL A 428 -21.12 20.77 15.13
C VAL A 428 -20.36 21.15 16.38
N TYR A 429 -21.06 21.55 17.44
CA TYR A 429 -20.47 22.01 18.71
C TYR A 429 -20.49 20.94 19.81
N ALA A 430 -21.00 19.75 19.55
CA ALA A 430 -20.95 18.66 20.51
C ALA A 430 -19.50 18.38 20.91
N LYS A 431 -19.27 18.20 22.21
CA LYS A 431 -17.93 17.92 22.74
C LYS A 431 -17.45 16.57 22.20
N ARG A 432 -16.24 16.59 21.69
CA ARG A 432 -15.54 15.41 21.17
C ARG A 432 -14.33 15.11 22.01
N LEU A 433 -14.06 13.84 22.22
CA LEU A 433 -12.93 13.36 22.98
C LEU A 433 -12.17 12.32 22.18
N GLU A 434 -10.89 12.54 21.97
CA GLU A 434 -10.01 11.59 21.30
C GLU A 434 -9.35 10.66 22.33
N LEU A 435 -9.45 9.36 22.08
CA LEU A 435 -8.91 8.30 22.91
C LEU A 435 -7.93 7.45 22.12
N LYS A 436 -6.80 7.11 22.75
CA LYS A 436 -5.84 6.17 22.18
C LYS A 436 -6.34 4.74 22.30
N LEU A 437 -5.93 3.89 21.37
CA LEU A 437 -6.15 2.46 21.50
C LEU A 437 -5.23 1.85 22.56
N GLU A 438 -5.74 0.88 23.30
CA GLU A 438 -5.00 0.07 24.28
C GLU A 438 -4.29 -1.12 23.61
N ASN A 439 -4.71 -1.49 22.41
CA ASN A 439 -4.10 -2.54 21.62
C ASN A 439 -3.58 -1.98 20.30
N ASP A 440 -2.59 -2.64 19.74
CA ASP A 440 -2.05 -2.27 18.43
C ASP A 440 -3.01 -2.69 17.32
N PHE A 441 -3.42 -1.72 16.50
CA PHE A 441 -4.22 -1.95 15.31
C PHE A 441 -3.57 -1.23 14.14
N ASP A 442 -3.21 -1.99 13.12
CA ASP A 442 -2.55 -1.47 11.93
C ASP A 442 -3.49 -1.55 10.71
N PRO A 443 -3.96 -0.41 10.17
CA PRO A 443 -4.81 -0.40 8.98
C PRO A 443 -4.20 -1.05 7.74
N GLN A 444 -2.87 -1.21 7.68
CA GLN A 444 -2.18 -1.93 6.59
C GLN A 444 -2.60 -3.41 6.53
N THR A 445 -3.16 -3.95 7.61
CA THR A 445 -3.63 -5.35 7.67
C THR A 445 -5.05 -5.55 7.13
N ILE A 446 -5.71 -4.49 6.66
CA ILE A 446 -7.02 -4.57 6.01
C ILE A 446 -6.82 -4.91 4.53
N TYR A 447 -6.58 -6.17 4.25
CA TYR A 447 -6.26 -6.63 2.90
C TYR A 447 -7.46 -6.65 1.97
N SER A 448 -7.19 -6.38 0.69
CA SER A 448 -8.14 -6.47 -0.40
C SER A 448 -8.44 -7.94 -0.77
N ARG A 449 -9.42 -8.10 -1.64
CA ARG A 449 -9.81 -9.40 -2.21
C ARG A 449 -8.62 -10.10 -2.86
N THR A 450 -8.57 -11.42 -2.72
CA THR A 450 -7.64 -12.26 -3.48
C THR A 450 -8.40 -13.16 -4.47
N MET A 451 -7.84 -13.29 -5.67
CA MET A 451 -8.42 -14.06 -6.75
C MET A 451 -7.38 -14.96 -7.38
N THR A 452 -7.78 -16.16 -7.80
CA THR A 452 -6.92 -17.04 -8.60
C THR A 452 -6.84 -16.57 -10.06
N LYS A 453 -5.94 -17.16 -10.84
CA LYS A 453 -5.86 -16.95 -12.30
C LYS A 453 -7.17 -17.29 -13.02
N ASP A 454 -7.96 -18.22 -12.48
CA ASP A 454 -9.25 -18.66 -13.01
C ASP A 454 -10.42 -17.82 -12.48
N THR A 455 -10.16 -16.63 -11.97
CA THR A 455 -11.16 -15.69 -11.40
C THR A 455 -11.91 -16.19 -10.15
N ILE A 456 -11.40 -17.22 -9.50
CA ILE A 456 -12.00 -17.73 -8.24
C ILE A 456 -11.56 -16.84 -7.09
N VAL A 457 -12.53 -16.26 -6.39
CA VAL A 457 -12.28 -15.47 -5.18
C VAL A 457 -11.94 -16.43 -4.03
N THR A 458 -10.74 -16.28 -3.49
CA THR A 458 -10.25 -17.10 -2.35
C THR A 458 -10.37 -16.36 -1.02
N PHE A 459 -10.45 -15.03 -1.06
CA PHE A 459 -10.71 -14.16 0.07
C PHE A 459 -11.49 -12.94 -0.42
N ASP A 460 -12.59 -12.58 0.23
CA ASP A 460 -13.50 -11.53 -0.22
C ASP A 460 -13.11 -10.12 0.22
N GLY A 461 -11.99 -9.96 0.91
CA GLY A 461 -11.52 -8.68 1.45
C GLY A 461 -12.10 -8.33 2.82
N THR A 462 -12.91 -9.20 3.45
CA THR A 462 -13.48 -8.96 4.79
C THR A 462 -12.49 -9.35 5.88
N ASN A 463 -12.05 -8.36 6.65
CA ASN A 463 -11.10 -8.49 7.73
C ASN A 463 -11.78 -8.24 9.08
N GLU A 464 -11.46 -9.04 10.09
CA GLU A 464 -12.03 -8.94 11.43
C GLU A 464 -10.98 -8.45 12.43
N PHE A 465 -11.37 -7.48 13.27
CA PHE A 465 -10.50 -6.87 14.26
C PHE A 465 -11.23 -6.68 15.58
N GLU A 466 -10.47 -6.72 16.67
CA GLU A 466 -10.93 -6.23 17.96
C GLU A 466 -10.04 -5.05 18.37
N ILE A 467 -10.65 -3.91 18.62
CA ILE A 467 -9.98 -2.73 19.15
C ILE A 467 -10.52 -2.42 20.54
N ALA A 468 -9.70 -1.80 21.35
CA ALA A 468 -10.08 -1.44 22.72
C ALA A 468 -9.52 -0.06 23.10
N THR A 469 -10.30 0.69 23.86
CA THR A 469 -9.88 1.96 24.44
C THR A 469 -10.40 2.09 25.86
N LYS A 470 -9.61 2.70 26.76
CA LYS A 470 -10.02 2.94 28.14
C LYS A 470 -10.84 4.23 28.22
N LEU A 471 -12.05 4.12 28.75
CA LEU A 471 -12.88 5.29 29.02
C LEU A 471 -12.34 6.04 30.24
N PRO A 472 -12.28 7.39 30.21
CA PRO A 472 -11.91 8.19 31.37
C PRO A 472 -12.85 7.95 32.57
N GLU A 473 -12.30 7.95 33.79
CA GLU A 473 -13.06 7.73 35.01
C GLU A 473 -14.03 8.88 35.34
N ASN A 474 -13.71 10.07 34.86
CA ASN A 474 -14.49 11.30 35.07
C ASN A 474 -15.42 11.64 33.90
N LEU A 475 -15.62 10.72 32.97
CA LEU A 475 -16.53 10.94 31.86
C LEU A 475 -17.98 11.00 32.38
N PRO A 476 -18.77 12.04 32.04
CA PRO A 476 -20.15 12.18 32.49
C PRO A 476 -21.08 11.09 31.98
N ASP A 477 -22.13 10.79 32.75
CA ASP A 477 -23.23 9.94 32.29
C ASP A 477 -23.89 10.63 31.08
N ASP A 478 -23.89 9.95 29.93
CA ASP A 478 -24.39 10.46 28.66
C ASP A 478 -24.49 9.32 27.63
N SER A 479 -25.12 9.59 26.51
CA SER A 479 -24.99 8.79 25.29
C SER A 479 -23.82 9.30 24.47
N TYR A 480 -22.97 8.38 24.04
CA TYR A 480 -21.78 8.70 23.24
C TYR A 480 -21.84 8.00 21.91
N ASP A 481 -21.68 8.76 20.84
CA ASP A 481 -21.35 8.20 19.54
C ASP A 481 -19.88 7.86 19.49
N VAL A 482 -19.58 6.74 18.85
CA VAL A 482 -18.22 6.20 18.73
C VAL A 482 -17.80 6.24 17.27
N PHE A 483 -16.62 6.81 17.03
CA PHE A 483 -16.06 6.92 15.70
C PHE A 483 -14.64 6.34 15.67
N LEU A 484 -14.31 5.72 14.55
CA LEU A 484 -12.93 5.29 14.25
C LEU A 484 -12.26 6.33 13.36
N ARG A 485 -11.18 6.91 13.85
CA ARG A 485 -10.37 7.88 13.12
C ARG A 485 -9.06 7.23 12.69
N ILE A 486 -8.77 7.24 11.39
CA ILE A 486 -7.50 6.82 10.82
C ILE A 486 -6.86 8.07 10.19
N SER A 487 -5.77 8.55 10.77
CA SER A 487 -5.10 9.78 10.34
C SER A 487 -4.32 9.59 9.05
N GLN A 488 -4.28 10.61 8.21
CA GLN A 488 -3.48 10.61 6.99
C GLN A 488 -1.99 10.79 7.27
N TYR A 489 -1.63 11.71 8.17
CA TYR A 489 -0.25 12.10 8.45
C TYR A 489 0.10 11.86 9.91
N GLY A 490 0.56 10.80 10.33
CA GLY A 490 1.13 10.51 11.64
C GLY A 490 0.94 11.59 12.73
N ASN A 491 2.03 12.11 13.23
CA ASN A 491 2.04 13.15 14.27
C ASN A 491 2.11 14.58 13.71
N TRP A 492 1.61 14.80 12.50
CA TRP A 492 1.63 16.13 11.90
C TRP A 492 0.82 17.12 12.76
N PRO A 493 1.44 18.24 13.26
CA PRO A 493 0.77 19.15 14.20
C PRO A 493 -0.44 19.87 13.59
N ASN A 494 -0.56 19.89 12.28
CA ASN A 494 -1.69 20.44 11.55
C ASN A 494 -2.58 19.34 10.95
N ASP A 495 -2.57 18.13 11.52
CA ASP A 495 -3.46 17.04 11.09
C ASP A 495 -4.91 17.46 11.34
N LYS A 496 -5.47 18.11 10.33
CA LYS A 496 -6.81 18.65 10.37
C LYS A 496 -7.84 17.56 10.09
N ASN A 497 -9.09 17.83 10.43
CA ASN A 497 -10.19 16.89 10.37
C ASN A 497 -10.37 16.21 9.00
N TYR A 498 -9.97 16.84 7.91
CA TYR A 498 -10.07 16.31 6.55
C TYR A 498 -8.82 15.53 6.08
N SER A 499 -7.78 15.45 6.92
CA SER A 499 -6.56 14.65 6.66
C SER A 499 -6.71 13.25 7.24
N THR A 500 -7.79 12.54 6.86
CA THR A 500 -8.15 11.24 7.43
C THR A 500 -8.71 10.31 6.37
N ILE A 501 -8.75 9.04 6.71
CA ILE A 501 -9.29 7.98 5.84
C ILE A 501 -10.79 7.86 6.07
N ARG A 502 -11.55 7.99 4.99
CA ARG A 502 -13.01 7.83 4.98
C ARG A 502 -13.42 6.44 4.52
N PHE A 503 -14.42 5.86 5.17
CA PHE A 503 -15.09 4.65 4.72
C PHE A 503 -16.15 4.96 3.66
N ALA A 504 -16.45 3.98 2.83
CA ALA A 504 -17.40 4.10 1.72
C ALA A 504 -18.86 3.82 2.11
N ASN A 505 -19.15 3.75 3.39
CA ASN A 505 -20.50 3.69 3.92
C ASN A 505 -21.23 5.04 3.74
N ASP A 506 -22.48 5.15 4.16
CA ASP A 506 -23.26 6.37 4.07
C ASP A 506 -22.46 7.61 4.53
N SER A 507 -22.59 8.70 3.78
CA SER A 507 -21.87 9.96 4.07
C SER A 507 -22.22 10.55 5.44
N THR A 508 -23.41 10.26 5.96
CA THR A 508 -23.85 10.69 7.29
C THR A 508 -23.07 10.03 8.42
N TYR A 509 -22.38 8.92 8.14
CA TYR A 509 -21.49 8.24 9.09
C TYR A 509 -20.10 8.84 9.17
N PHE A 510 -19.80 9.87 8.39
CA PHE A 510 -18.52 10.55 8.46
C PHE A 510 -18.65 11.88 9.20
N ASP A 511 -18.02 11.99 10.37
CA ASP A 511 -17.97 13.25 11.12
C ASP A 511 -16.98 14.22 10.47
N ASN A 512 -17.49 15.18 9.72
CA ASN A 512 -16.67 16.19 9.04
C ASN A 512 -15.89 17.11 10.01
N VAL A 513 -16.25 17.15 11.30
CA VAL A 513 -15.54 17.96 12.30
C VAL A 513 -14.24 17.30 12.71
N THR A 514 -14.21 15.98 12.88
CA THR A 514 -13.03 15.22 13.31
C THR A 514 -12.42 14.36 12.22
N GLY A 515 -13.10 14.17 11.09
CA GLY A 515 -12.67 13.26 10.04
C GLY A 515 -12.72 11.80 10.46
N ALA A 516 -13.69 11.41 11.27
CA ALA A 516 -13.80 10.07 11.82
C ALA A 516 -15.07 9.36 11.33
N ASN A 517 -14.97 8.02 11.22
CA ASN A 517 -16.04 7.18 10.71
C ASN A 517 -16.88 6.63 11.86
N PHE A 518 -18.19 6.88 11.82
CA PHE A 518 -19.14 6.40 12.81
C PHE A 518 -19.22 4.86 12.80
N ILE A 519 -19.04 4.26 13.98
CA ILE A 519 -19.04 2.80 14.15
C ILE A 519 -20.03 2.31 15.21
N GLY A 520 -20.79 3.20 15.83
CA GLY A 520 -21.82 2.83 16.79
C GLY A 520 -21.95 3.81 17.94
N SER A 521 -22.73 3.44 18.95
CA SER A 521 -22.96 4.24 20.14
C SER A 521 -23.14 3.39 21.39
N PHE A 522 -22.94 4.00 22.56
CA PHE A 522 -23.20 3.38 23.85
C PHE A 522 -23.70 4.41 24.86
N VAL A 523 -24.35 3.95 25.92
CA VAL A 523 -24.73 4.75 27.06
C VAL A 523 -23.71 4.56 28.19
N LEU A 524 -23.14 5.65 28.66
CA LEU A 524 -22.30 5.65 29.85
C LEU A 524 -23.17 5.96 31.08
N SER A 525 -23.10 5.11 32.11
CA SER A 525 -23.80 5.32 33.35
C SER A 525 -22.96 4.82 34.53
N LYS A 526 -22.84 5.64 35.59
CA LYS A 526 -22.17 5.26 36.84
C LYS A 526 -22.83 4.04 37.53
N LYS A 527 -24.08 3.72 37.16
CA LYS A 527 -24.80 2.55 37.67
C LYS A 527 -24.54 1.29 36.84
N ALA A 528 -23.98 1.41 35.66
CA ALA A 528 -23.65 0.26 34.83
C ALA A 528 -22.39 -0.46 35.37
N PRO A 529 -22.26 -1.77 35.14
CA PRO A 529 -21.08 -2.50 35.57
C PRO A 529 -19.81 -1.96 34.91
N VAL A 530 -18.76 -1.76 35.69
CA VAL A 530 -17.45 -1.43 35.15
C VAL A 530 -16.85 -2.70 34.56
N ILE A 531 -16.66 -2.73 33.26
CA ILE A 531 -15.92 -3.77 32.58
C ILE A 531 -14.43 -3.47 32.77
N SER A 532 -13.87 -3.98 33.85
CA SER A 532 -12.45 -3.92 34.13
C SER A 532 -11.74 -5.08 33.44
N GLY A 533 -10.93 -4.74 32.50
CA GLY A 533 -9.91 -5.66 32.02
C GLY A 533 -10.32 -6.50 30.81
N ILE A 534 -9.44 -6.46 29.82
CA ILE A 534 -8.99 -7.71 29.21
C ILE A 534 -8.65 -8.58 30.40
N PRO A 535 -9.19 -9.83 30.53
CA PRO A 535 -8.49 -10.78 31.36
C PRO A 535 -7.04 -10.57 30.94
N LYS A 536 -6.17 -10.24 31.87
CA LYS A 536 -4.76 -10.47 31.69
C LYS A 536 -4.61 -12.01 31.67
N GLU A 537 -5.13 -12.67 30.64
CA GLU A 537 -4.20 -13.55 29.99
C GLU A 537 -3.04 -12.60 29.74
N LYS A 538 -2.00 -12.81 30.49
CA LYS A 538 -0.67 -12.40 30.08
C LYS A 538 -0.55 -12.98 28.67
N ILE A 539 -1.05 -12.22 27.68
CA ILE A 539 -0.37 -12.11 26.44
C ILE A 539 0.89 -11.40 26.90
N SER A 540 1.79 -12.19 27.53
CA SER A 540 3.19 -11.87 27.45
C SER A 540 3.29 -11.55 25.98
N GLN A 541 3.65 -10.32 25.64
CA GLN A 541 4.23 -10.00 24.36
C GLN A 541 5.35 -11.03 24.20
N SER A 542 4.98 -12.23 23.76
CA SER A 542 5.93 -13.19 23.28
C SER A 542 6.32 -12.59 21.94
N ASN A 543 7.54 -12.10 21.86
CA ASN A 543 8.18 -11.74 20.59
C ASN A 543 8.30 -12.98 19.65
N PHE A 544 7.57 -14.04 19.95
CA PHE A 544 7.51 -15.25 19.16
C PHE A 544 6.56 -15.03 18.00
N LYS A 545 7.11 -14.83 16.82
CA LYS A 545 6.35 -14.84 15.57
C LYS A 545 6.40 -16.26 15.01
N PHE A 546 5.26 -16.94 14.95
CA PHE A 546 5.15 -18.17 14.19
C PHE A 546 3.87 -18.17 13.36
N TYR A 547 3.89 -18.90 12.25
CA TYR A 547 2.73 -19.09 11.39
C TYR A 547 2.81 -20.46 10.72
N ILE A 548 1.66 -20.96 10.27
CA ILE A 548 1.57 -22.22 9.55
C ILE A 548 1.22 -21.93 8.10
N HIS A 549 2.02 -22.47 7.18
CA HIS A 549 1.78 -22.38 5.75
C HIS A 549 2.22 -23.69 5.09
N ASP A 550 1.40 -24.22 4.16
CA ASP A 550 1.66 -25.46 3.42
C ASP A 550 2.16 -26.63 4.29
N LYS A 551 1.46 -26.87 5.40
CA LYS A 551 1.81 -27.91 6.38
C LYS A 551 3.21 -27.76 7.00
N ASN A 552 3.76 -26.57 6.96
CA ASN A 552 4.99 -26.21 7.64
C ASN A 552 4.72 -25.17 8.73
N LEU A 553 5.35 -25.36 9.87
CA LEU A 553 5.39 -24.40 10.96
C LEU A 553 6.66 -23.57 10.84
N TYR A 554 6.49 -22.29 10.65
CA TYR A 554 7.57 -21.29 10.56
C TYR A 554 7.69 -20.58 11.90
N ILE A 555 8.89 -20.51 12.46
CA ILE A 555 9.15 -19.96 13.79
C ILE A 555 10.32 -18.99 13.70
N ASN A 556 10.14 -17.77 14.20
CA ASN A 556 11.18 -16.75 14.29
C ASN A 556 11.49 -16.45 15.76
N ASP A 557 12.72 -16.03 16.04
CA ASP A 557 13.18 -15.53 17.35
C ASP A 557 13.01 -16.53 18.51
N ALA A 558 13.11 -17.83 18.25
CA ALA A 558 13.03 -18.88 19.25
C ALA A 558 14.33 -19.68 19.37
N THR A 559 14.63 -20.17 20.56
CA THR A 559 15.83 -20.99 20.84
C THR A 559 15.53 -22.48 20.80
N SER A 560 14.30 -22.89 21.09
CA SER A 560 13.87 -24.29 20.97
C SER A 560 12.36 -24.39 20.84
N ILE A 561 11.92 -25.56 20.36
CA ILE A 561 10.53 -25.96 20.26
C ILE A 561 10.34 -27.38 20.80
N GLU A 562 9.17 -27.60 21.40
CA GLU A 562 8.64 -28.91 21.72
C GLU A 562 7.21 -29.03 21.17
N ILE A 563 6.90 -30.19 20.58
CA ILE A 563 5.56 -30.51 20.05
C ILE A 563 5.04 -31.74 20.79
N PHE A 564 3.85 -31.62 21.33
CA PHE A 564 3.18 -32.70 22.07
C PHE A 564 1.86 -33.07 21.38
N ASP A 565 1.42 -34.27 21.57
CA ASP A 565 0.04 -34.64 21.32
C ASP A 565 -0.90 -34.04 22.39
N ILE A 566 -2.22 -34.17 22.20
CA ILE A 566 -3.21 -33.63 23.14
C ILE A 566 -3.19 -34.33 24.50
N LYS A 567 -2.58 -35.52 24.60
CA LYS A 567 -2.41 -36.26 25.84
C LYS A 567 -1.15 -35.89 26.61
N GLY A 568 -0.34 -34.96 26.03
CA GLY A 568 0.90 -34.47 26.63
C GLY A 568 2.12 -35.35 26.33
N VAL A 569 2.04 -36.26 25.37
CA VAL A 569 3.19 -37.06 24.92
C VAL A 569 4.05 -36.19 24.02
N LEU A 570 5.34 -36.10 24.34
CA LEU A 570 6.31 -35.34 23.52
C LEU A 570 6.53 -36.09 22.19
N LEU A 571 6.20 -35.42 21.10
CA LEU A 571 6.38 -35.93 19.73
C LEU A 571 7.67 -35.43 19.08
N HIS A 572 8.11 -34.22 19.43
CA HIS A 572 9.30 -33.63 18.86
C HIS A 572 9.89 -32.58 19.80
N SER A 573 11.22 -32.50 19.81
CA SER A 573 11.99 -31.45 20.50
C SER A 573 13.20 -31.08 19.66
N GLN A 574 13.38 -29.78 19.40
CA GLN A 574 14.47 -29.28 18.56
C GLN A 574 15.00 -27.95 19.09
N LYS A 575 16.34 -27.79 19.08
CA LYS A 575 16.97 -26.47 19.21
C LYS A 575 16.84 -25.73 17.88
N LEU A 576 16.44 -24.47 17.95
CA LEU A 576 16.21 -23.61 16.81
C LEU A 576 17.35 -22.61 16.68
N SER A 577 17.64 -22.20 15.45
CA SER A 577 18.48 -21.03 15.23
C SER A 577 17.66 -19.76 15.53
N LEU A 578 18.28 -18.68 15.96
CA LEU A 578 17.62 -17.39 16.18
C LEU A 578 17.06 -16.78 14.87
N MET A 579 17.42 -17.34 13.72
CA MET A 579 16.77 -17.09 12.45
C MET A 579 15.53 -17.99 12.30
N GLN A 580 14.72 -17.72 11.27
CA GLN A 580 13.55 -18.52 10.98
C GLN A 580 13.88 -20.02 10.88
N SER A 581 13.17 -20.82 11.67
CA SER A 581 13.20 -22.28 11.60
C SER A 581 11.89 -22.81 11.03
N VAL A 582 11.98 -23.88 10.25
CA VAL A 582 10.82 -24.51 9.60
C VAL A 582 10.69 -25.95 10.05
N ILE A 583 9.48 -26.34 10.48
CA ILE A 583 9.16 -27.71 10.91
C ILE A 583 8.00 -28.22 10.07
N ALA A 584 8.22 -29.33 9.38
CA ALA A 584 7.22 -29.97 8.55
C ALA A 584 6.16 -30.67 9.44
N LEU A 585 4.93 -30.19 9.42
CA LEU A 585 3.82 -30.74 10.23
C LEU A 585 3.30 -32.09 9.72
N ASN A 586 3.56 -32.44 8.46
CA ASN A 586 3.21 -33.75 7.90
C ASN A 586 3.96 -34.91 8.54
N ALA A 587 5.04 -34.64 9.28
CA ALA A 587 5.76 -35.63 10.08
C ALA A 587 5.03 -36.05 11.38
N PHE A 588 3.97 -35.34 11.74
CA PHE A 588 3.21 -35.58 12.99
C PHE A 588 1.80 -36.11 12.71
N PRO A 589 1.20 -36.79 13.72
CA PRO A 589 -0.18 -37.27 13.59
C PRO A 589 -1.17 -36.15 13.25
N LYS A 590 -2.15 -36.45 12.42
CA LYS A 590 -3.27 -35.54 12.18
C LYS A 590 -4.09 -35.33 13.46
N GLY A 591 -4.55 -34.10 13.67
CA GLY A 591 -5.35 -33.75 14.83
C GLY A 591 -4.83 -32.53 15.58
N LEU A 592 -5.09 -32.44 16.86
CA LEU A 592 -4.63 -31.35 17.70
C LEU A 592 -3.23 -31.62 18.24
N LEU A 593 -2.35 -30.66 18.07
CA LEU A 593 -0.98 -30.66 18.60
C LEU A 593 -0.81 -29.48 19.54
N VAL A 594 -0.05 -29.67 20.62
CA VAL A 594 0.37 -28.58 21.52
C VAL A 594 1.80 -28.22 21.18
N ILE A 595 2.01 -26.98 20.77
CA ILE A 595 3.34 -26.44 20.47
C ILE A 595 3.80 -25.61 21.66
N LYS A 596 5.01 -25.88 22.15
CA LYS A 596 5.73 -25.03 23.10
C LYS A 596 6.98 -24.47 22.45
N ILE A 597 7.10 -23.14 22.47
CA ILE A 597 8.25 -22.42 21.91
C ILE A 597 8.97 -21.70 23.05
N TYR A 598 10.29 -21.77 23.05
CA TYR A 598 11.13 -21.20 24.08
C TYR A 598 12.09 -20.15 23.50
N ASN A 599 12.33 -19.09 24.25
CA ASN A 599 13.40 -18.13 23.99
C ASN A 599 14.04 -17.74 25.34
N GLN A 600 15.33 -17.91 25.45
CA GLN A 600 16.21 -17.67 26.61
C GLN A 600 15.56 -17.63 28.03
N ASN A 601 14.48 -16.88 28.25
CA ASN A 601 13.82 -16.72 29.56
C ASN A 601 12.27 -16.77 29.47
N LYS A 602 11.70 -17.12 28.33
CA LYS A 602 10.24 -17.15 28.14
C LYS A 602 9.82 -18.41 27.38
N SER A 603 8.65 -18.90 27.69
CA SER A 603 8.00 -19.97 26.92
C SER A 603 6.61 -19.53 26.47
N PHE A 604 6.20 -20.00 25.31
CA PHE A 604 4.88 -19.81 24.75
C PHE A 604 4.31 -21.16 24.37
N SER A 605 3.03 -21.36 24.61
CA SER A 605 2.33 -22.61 24.27
C SER A 605 1.06 -22.30 23.48
N GLN A 606 0.84 -23.03 22.41
CA GLN A 606 -0.38 -22.91 21.60
C GLN A 606 -0.84 -24.27 21.09
N ILE A 607 -2.16 -24.45 20.98
CA ILE A 607 -2.76 -25.61 20.33
C ILE A 607 -2.97 -25.26 18.86
N ILE A 608 -2.50 -26.13 17.98
CA ILE A 608 -2.73 -26.04 16.54
C ILE A 608 -3.49 -27.27 16.04
N ARG A 609 -4.16 -27.15 14.90
CA ARG A 609 -4.77 -28.29 14.21
C ARG A 609 -3.89 -28.69 13.04
N ASN A 610 -3.31 -29.89 13.10
CA ASN A 610 -2.60 -30.51 12.00
C ASN A 610 -3.61 -31.24 11.10
N GLN A 611 -3.79 -30.79 9.85
CA GLN A 611 -4.79 -31.26 8.89
C GLN A 611 -4.27 -32.33 7.93
#